data_a061725ae23823187ac985bb85b95c0d
#
_entry.id   a061725ae23823187ac985bb85b95c0d
#
_cell.length_a   1.000
_cell.length_b   1.000
_cell.length_c   1.000
_cell.angle_alpha   90.00
_cell.angle_beta   90.00
_cell.angle_gamma   90.00
#
_symmetry.space_group_name_H-M   'P 1'
#
loop_
_entity.id
_entity.type
_entity.pdbx_description
1 polymer ?
#
loop_
_entity_poly.entity_id
_entity_poly.type
_entity_poly.pdbx_seq_one_letter_code
_entity_poly.pdbx_strand_id
1 'polypeptide(L)'
;DWGADLVLGHHPHLLQELELYRGRLIAYSLGNFVFGSESDKTNTSIILLCTFKGKSLVRIEVVPLDVNNYRVAYQPRVLAGTKAESVLGEINAASGKFKARLTIRNDRGIIDLTAGAPGN
;
A
#
# COMPACT_ATOMS: atom_id res chain seq x y z
N ASP A 1 5.02 -4.66 19.09
CA ASP A 1 5.05 -4.85 20.53
C ASP A 1 5.37 -3.58 21.34
N TRP A 2 5.92 -2.55 20.69
CA TRP A 2 6.27 -1.27 21.33
C TRP A 2 5.12 -0.26 21.35
N GLY A 3 3.89 -0.67 21.03
CA GLY A 3 2.69 0.15 21.12
C GLY A 3 2.36 0.98 19.87
N ALA A 4 3.07 0.79 18.77
CA ALA A 4 2.72 1.45 17.51
C ALA A 4 1.39 0.92 16.97
N ASP A 5 0.51 1.82 16.54
CA ASP A 5 -0.77 1.47 15.91
C ASP A 5 -0.66 1.37 14.37
N LEU A 6 0.36 2.01 13.80
CA LEU A 6 0.65 2.02 12.37
C LEU A 6 2.14 2.24 12.16
N VAL A 7 2.75 1.49 11.25
CA VAL A 7 4.16 1.67 10.87
C VAL A 7 4.26 1.91 9.38
N LEU A 8 4.90 3.01 8.98
CA LEU A 8 5.08 3.40 7.57
C LEU A 8 6.57 3.57 7.28
N GLY A 9 7.07 2.81 6.32
CA GLY A 9 8.45 2.87 5.85
C GLY A 9 8.57 3.47 4.46
N HIS A 10 9.75 4.03 4.15
CA HIS A 10 10.04 4.69 2.86
C HIS A 10 11.46 4.51 2.34
N HIS A 11 12.41 4.19 3.21
CA HIS A 11 13.86 4.25 2.91
C HIS A 11 14.31 3.52 1.64
N PRO A 12 13.77 2.34 1.29
CA PRO A 12 14.19 1.64 0.07
C PRO A 12 13.83 2.37 -1.24
N HIS A 13 13.00 3.39 -1.21
CA HIS A 13 12.52 4.14 -2.38
C HIS A 13 11.77 3.29 -3.42
N LEU A 14 11.38 2.09 -3.07
CA LEU A 14 10.56 1.20 -3.89
C LEU A 14 9.43 0.62 -3.06
N LEU A 15 8.35 0.27 -3.74
CA LEU A 15 7.17 -0.31 -3.10
C LEU A 15 7.48 -1.71 -2.59
N GLN A 16 7.18 -1.94 -1.31
CA GLN A 16 7.35 -3.24 -0.67
C GLN A 16 6.02 -3.76 -0.12
N GLU A 17 6.06 -4.94 0.48
CA GLU A 17 4.91 -5.62 1.04
C GLU A 17 4.27 -4.89 2.21
N LEU A 18 3.02 -5.25 2.45
CA LEU A 18 2.24 -4.89 3.63
C LEU A 18 2.17 -6.09 4.58
N GLU A 19 2.11 -5.85 5.86
CA GLU A 19 1.90 -6.87 6.88
C GLU A 19 0.79 -6.46 7.84
N LEU A 20 -0.08 -7.40 8.18
CA LEU A 20 -1.00 -7.26 9.31
C LEU A 20 -0.44 -8.02 10.50
N TYR A 21 0.05 -7.29 11.47
CA TYR A 21 0.59 -7.81 12.71
C TYR A 21 -0.30 -7.45 13.88
N ARG A 22 -0.98 -8.45 14.45
CA ARG A 22 -1.92 -8.26 15.58
C ARG A 22 -2.95 -7.15 15.34
N GLY A 23 -3.54 -7.13 14.13
CA GLY A 23 -4.55 -6.15 13.75
C GLY A 23 -4.00 -4.74 13.44
N ARG A 24 -2.69 -4.58 13.36
CA ARG A 24 -2.01 -3.34 13.01
C ARG A 24 -1.30 -3.46 11.67
N LEU A 25 -1.26 -2.38 10.92
CA LEU A 25 -0.60 -2.36 9.62
C LEU A 25 0.86 -1.96 9.75
N ILE A 26 1.72 -2.75 9.10
CA ILE A 26 3.10 -2.38 8.80
C ILE A 26 3.22 -2.28 7.28
N ALA A 27 3.52 -1.10 6.76
CA ALA A 27 3.91 -0.89 5.37
C ALA A 27 5.43 -0.73 5.34
N TYR A 28 6.12 -1.74 4.81
CA TYR A 28 7.59 -1.77 4.83
C TYR A 28 8.20 -0.67 3.98
N SER A 29 7.60 -0.37 2.82
CA SER A 29 7.92 0.83 2.04
C SER A 29 6.77 1.22 1.14
N LEU A 30 6.37 2.49 1.19
CA LEU A 30 5.36 3.06 0.30
C LEU A 30 5.94 3.44 -1.06
N GLY A 31 7.27 3.39 -1.22
CA GLY A 31 7.94 3.86 -2.42
C GLY A 31 8.11 5.38 -2.43
N ASN A 32 8.44 5.90 -3.61
CA ASN A 32 8.58 7.33 -3.83
C ASN A 32 7.23 8.01 -4.02
N PHE A 33 7.15 9.29 -3.73
CA PHE A 33 6.00 10.12 -4.09
C PHE A 33 6.44 11.24 -5.03
N VAL A 34 7.02 12.30 -4.51
CA VAL A 34 7.61 13.38 -5.31
C VAL A 34 9.12 13.33 -5.11
N PHE A 35 9.76 12.35 -5.73
CA PHE A 35 11.20 12.10 -5.56
C PHE A 35 11.87 11.89 -6.91
N GLY A 36 13.02 12.53 -7.10
CA GLY A 36 13.80 12.43 -8.32
C GLY A 36 14.52 11.09 -8.44
N SER A 37 13.86 10.09 -9.00
CA SER A 37 14.47 8.81 -9.33
C SER A 37 14.21 8.47 -10.80
N GLU A 38 15.21 7.96 -11.46
CA GLU A 38 15.17 7.56 -12.86
C GLU A 38 15.14 6.02 -13.03
N SER A 39 15.10 5.28 -11.92
CA SER A 39 15.09 3.82 -11.95
C SER A 39 13.68 3.29 -12.25
N ASP A 40 13.59 2.34 -13.20
CA ASP A 40 12.32 1.65 -13.50
C ASP A 40 11.74 0.90 -12.30
N LYS A 41 12.57 0.54 -11.33
CA LYS A 41 12.12 -0.12 -10.10
C LYS A 41 11.38 0.80 -9.13
N THR A 42 11.46 2.10 -9.33
CA THR A 42 10.89 3.13 -8.45
C THR A 42 9.73 3.88 -9.10
N ASN A 43 9.12 3.29 -10.13
CA ASN A 43 8.08 3.92 -10.93
C ASN A 43 6.70 3.89 -10.30
N THR A 44 6.48 3.05 -9.30
CA THR A 44 5.18 2.86 -8.67
C THR A 44 5.24 3.15 -7.18
N SER A 45 4.14 3.63 -6.66
CA SER A 45 3.96 3.93 -5.25
C SER A 45 2.50 3.72 -4.87
N ILE A 46 2.16 3.99 -3.63
CA ILE A 46 0.79 3.92 -3.16
C ILE A 46 0.45 5.07 -2.23
N ILE A 47 -0.84 5.42 -2.18
CA ILE A 47 -1.43 6.13 -1.07
C ILE A 47 -2.13 5.09 -0.19
N LEU A 48 -1.92 5.16 1.10
CA LEU A 48 -2.68 4.38 2.08
C LEU A 48 -3.73 5.26 2.73
N LEU A 49 -4.99 4.81 2.68
CA LEU A 49 -6.09 5.39 3.43
C LEU A 49 -6.41 4.43 4.57
N CYS A 50 -6.09 4.82 5.78
CA CYS A 50 -6.31 4.01 6.97
C CYS A 50 -7.47 4.60 7.78
N THR A 51 -8.52 3.81 7.99
CA THR A 51 -9.67 4.21 8.79
C THR A 51 -9.57 3.59 10.17
N PHE A 52 -9.66 4.42 11.20
CA PHE A 52 -9.66 4.00 12.59
C PHE A 52 -11.02 4.23 13.23
N LYS A 53 -11.42 3.30 14.10
CA LYS A 53 -12.51 3.48 15.05
C LYS A 53 -11.92 3.45 16.47
N GLY A 54 -11.81 4.62 17.09
CA GLY A 54 -11.01 4.76 18.30
C GLY A 54 -9.53 4.45 18.00
N LYS A 55 -8.97 3.45 18.66
CA LYS A 55 -7.59 2.97 18.45
C LYS A 55 -7.50 1.76 17.53
N SER A 56 -8.64 1.26 17.03
CA SER A 56 -8.67 0.07 16.19
C SER A 56 -8.66 0.45 14.72
N LEU A 57 -7.71 -0.09 13.97
CA LEU A 57 -7.69 -0.02 12.52
C LEU A 57 -8.81 -0.91 11.98
N VAL A 58 -9.75 -0.34 11.24
CA VAL A 58 -10.93 -1.06 10.73
C VAL A 58 -10.94 -1.23 9.22
N ARG A 59 -10.21 -0.40 8.48
CA ARG A 59 -10.15 -0.47 7.03
C ARG A 59 -8.85 0.11 6.51
N ILE A 60 -8.29 -0.55 5.51
CA ILE A 60 -7.15 -0.08 4.75
C ILE A 60 -7.57 -0.03 3.28
N GLU A 61 -7.27 1.06 2.62
CA GLU A 61 -7.47 1.21 1.19
C GLU A 61 -6.15 1.61 0.55
N VAL A 62 -5.77 0.90 -0.50
CA VAL A 62 -4.51 1.07 -1.23
C VAL A 62 -4.83 1.67 -2.59
N VAL A 63 -4.30 2.86 -2.86
CA VAL A 63 -4.45 3.57 -4.13
C VAL A 63 -3.13 3.50 -4.87
N PRO A 64 -3.03 2.78 -6.00
CA PRO A 64 -1.79 2.66 -6.74
C PRO A 64 -1.48 3.92 -7.54
N LEU A 65 -0.20 4.29 -7.58
CA LEU A 65 0.29 5.52 -8.22
C LEU A 65 1.36 5.24 -9.25
N ASP A 66 1.35 6.03 -10.33
CA ASP A 66 2.50 6.24 -11.20
C ASP A 66 3.30 7.43 -10.67
N VAL A 67 4.57 7.19 -10.38
CA VAL A 67 5.50 8.20 -9.88
C VAL A 67 6.74 8.35 -10.76
N ASN A 68 6.68 7.82 -11.99
CA ASN A 68 7.75 8.00 -12.97
C ASN A 68 7.76 9.44 -13.47
N ASN A 69 8.79 10.20 -13.11
CA ASN A 69 8.84 11.64 -13.39
C ASN A 69 8.99 11.99 -14.88
N TYR A 70 9.45 11.08 -15.70
CA TYR A 70 9.41 11.27 -17.16
C TYR A 70 7.99 11.30 -17.71
N ARG A 71 7.03 10.63 -17.05
CA ARG A 71 5.61 10.64 -17.41
C ARG A 71 4.80 11.65 -16.63
N VAL A 72 5.05 11.76 -15.31
CA VAL A 72 4.17 12.54 -14.42
C VAL A 72 4.75 13.91 -14.03
N ALA A 73 6.02 14.18 -14.37
CA ALA A 73 6.68 15.46 -14.11
C ALA A 73 6.52 15.93 -12.64
N TYR A 74 6.85 15.06 -11.69
CA TYR A 74 6.72 15.31 -10.24
C TYR A 74 5.28 15.55 -9.76
N GLN A 75 4.31 15.09 -10.54
CA GLN A 75 2.89 15.10 -10.18
C GLN A 75 2.36 13.67 -10.17
N PRO A 76 2.48 12.93 -9.06
CA PRO A 76 2.00 11.56 -8.98
C PRO A 76 0.56 11.42 -9.49
N ARG A 77 0.30 10.37 -10.27
CA ARG A 77 -1.01 10.11 -10.85
C ARG A 77 -1.56 8.78 -10.39
N VAL A 78 -2.83 8.77 -10.05
CA VAL A 78 -3.54 7.54 -9.71
C VAL A 78 -3.61 6.64 -10.94
N LEU A 79 -3.19 5.38 -10.78
CA LEU A 79 -3.30 4.37 -11.82
C LEU A 79 -4.74 3.85 -11.92
N ALA A 80 -5.13 3.44 -13.11
CA ALA A 80 -6.43 2.86 -13.41
C ALA A 80 -6.30 1.65 -14.34
N GLY A 81 -7.32 0.81 -14.40
CA GLY A 81 -7.41 -0.35 -15.29
C GLY A 81 -6.31 -1.37 -15.05
N THR A 82 -5.79 -1.94 -16.13
CA THR A 82 -4.79 -3.02 -16.07
C THR A 82 -3.50 -2.65 -15.34
N LYS A 83 -3.08 -1.39 -15.40
CA LYS A 83 -1.90 -0.91 -14.68
C LYS A 83 -2.13 -0.90 -13.17
N ALA A 84 -3.30 -0.45 -12.72
CA ALA A 84 -3.69 -0.51 -11.31
C ALA A 84 -3.77 -1.95 -10.82
N GLU A 85 -4.42 -2.82 -11.57
CA GLU A 85 -4.54 -4.25 -11.25
C GLU A 85 -3.18 -4.94 -11.16
N SER A 86 -2.25 -4.60 -12.05
CA SER A 86 -0.90 -5.15 -12.04
C SER A 86 -0.15 -4.78 -10.75
N VAL A 87 -0.15 -3.51 -10.38
CA VAL A 87 0.53 -3.03 -9.15
C VAL A 87 -0.10 -3.64 -7.90
N LEU A 88 -1.43 -3.63 -7.82
CA LEU A 88 -2.16 -4.21 -6.69
C LEU A 88 -1.96 -5.72 -6.59
N GLY A 89 -1.87 -6.41 -7.73
CA GLY A 89 -1.57 -7.83 -7.81
C GLY A 89 -0.18 -8.17 -7.29
N GLU A 90 0.82 -7.36 -7.62
CA GLU A 90 2.18 -7.51 -7.11
C GLU A 90 2.25 -7.32 -5.58
N ILE A 91 1.58 -6.28 -5.07
CA ILE A 91 1.46 -6.05 -3.62
C ILE A 91 0.81 -7.26 -2.95
N ASN A 92 -0.28 -7.75 -3.53
CA ASN A 92 -1.04 -8.87 -2.98
C ASN A 92 -0.20 -10.16 -2.95
N ALA A 93 0.56 -10.43 -4.01
CA ALA A 93 1.45 -11.58 -4.07
C ALA A 93 2.56 -11.51 -3.01
N ALA A 94 3.16 -10.34 -2.80
CA ALA A 94 4.20 -10.13 -1.81
C ALA A 94 3.66 -10.16 -0.37
N SER A 95 2.44 -9.64 -0.15
CA SER A 95 1.86 -9.41 1.18
C SER A 95 1.06 -10.59 1.73
N GLY A 96 0.67 -11.54 0.89
CA GLY A 96 -0.22 -12.65 1.28
C GLY A 96 0.30 -13.48 2.45
N LYS A 97 1.59 -13.77 2.48
CA LYS A 97 2.24 -14.51 3.58
C LYS A 97 2.26 -13.74 4.91
N PHE A 98 2.06 -12.43 4.87
CA PHE A 98 2.00 -11.54 6.03
C PHE A 98 0.57 -11.18 6.42
N LYS A 99 -0.42 -11.98 6.00
CA LYS A 99 -1.85 -11.81 6.31
C LYS A 99 -2.48 -10.52 5.76
N ALA A 100 -1.77 -9.76 4.96
CA ALA A 100 -2.26 -8.52 4.34
C ALA A 100 -2.75 -8.81 2.91
N ARG A 101 -3.89 -9.46 2.79
CA ARG A 101 -4.48 -9.77 1.48
C ARG A 101 -5.48 -8.70 1.07
N LEU A 102 -5.23 -8.11 -0.09
CA LEU A 102 -6.11 -7.11 -0.68
C LEU A 102 -7.25 -7.77 -1.46
N THR A 103 -8.45 -7.23 -1.31
CA THR A 103 -9.53 -7.39 -2.27
C THR A 103 -9.42 -6.26 -3.28
N ILE A 104 -9.22 -6.58 -4.56
CA ILE A 104 -9.06 -5.58 -5.62
C ILE A 104 -10.43 -5.26 -6.20
N ARG A 105 -10.83 -3.98 -6.10
CA ARG A 105 -12.11 -3.49 -6.60
C ARG A 105 -11.99 -2.02 -7.02
N ASN A 106 -12.49 -1.69 -8.20
CA ASN A 106 -12.49 -0.32 -8.74
C ASN A 106 -11.10 0.34 -8.68
N ASP A 107 -10.09 -0.36 -9.17
CA ASP A 107 -8.69 0.09 -9.22
C ASP A 107 -8.06 0.36 -7.84
N ARG A 108 -8.61 -0.22 -6.79
CA ARG A 108 -8.12 -0.09 -5.42
C ARG A 108 -8.00 -1.43 -4.72
N GLY A 109 -7.05 -1.53 -3.81
CA GLY A 109 -6.91 -2.67 -2.92
C GLY A 109 -7.54 -2.37 -1.57
N ILE A 110 -8.36 -3.28 -1.06
CA ILE A 110 -9.10 -3.07 0.18
C ILE A 110 -8.81 -4.22 1.14
N ILE A 111 -8.51 -3.87 2.40
CA ILE A 111 -8.54 -4.79 3.53
C ILE A 111 -9.59 -4.28 4.51
N ASP A 112 -10.64 -5.06 4.70
CA ASP A 112 -11.70 -4.77 5.67
C ASP A 112 -11.47 -5.60 6.93
N LEU A 113 -11.28 -4.94 8.05
CA LEU A 113 -11.01 -5.56 9.35
C LEU A 113 -12.24 -5.55 10.27
N THR A 114 -13.38 -5.03 9.81
CA THR A 114 -14.60 -4.91 10.62
C THR A 114 -15.33 -6.23 10.82
N ALA A 115 -15.20 -7.16 9.89
CA ALA A 115 -15.97 -8.42 9.84
C ALA A 115 -15.31 -9.58 10.60
N GLY A 116 -14.56 -9.33 11.66
CA GLY A 116 -13.86 -10.38 12.39
C GLY A 116 -12.80 -11.06 11.55
N ALA A 117 -12.10 -10.29 10.72
CA ALA A 117 -11.06 -10.79 9.83
C ALA A 117 -10.01 -11.56 10.63
N PRO A 118 -9.56 -12.74 10.14
CA PRO A 118 -8.56 -13.56 10.82
C PRO A 118 -7.17 -12.94 10.67
N GLY A 119 -6.97 -11.77 11.22
CA GLY A 119 -5.70 -11.05 11.14
C GLY A 119 -4.94 -10.96 12.45
N ASN A 120 -5.46 -11.58 13.44
CA ASN A 120 -4.96 -11.46 14.81
C ASN A 120 -3.90 -12.49 15.13
#